data_65b04f5ba33375c4f5d2e6f79fbffe28
#
_entry.id   65b04f5ba33375c4f5d2e6f79fbffe28
#
_cell.length_a   1.000
_cell.length_b   1.000
_cell.length_c   1.000
_cell.angle_alpha   90.00
_cell.angle_beta   90.00
_cell.angle_gamma   90.00
#
_symmetry.space_group_name_H-M   'P 1'
#
loop_
_entity.id
_entity.type
_entity.pdbx_description
1 polymer ?
#
loop_
_entity_poly.entity_id
_entity_poly.type
_entity_poly.pdbx_seq_one_letter_code
_entity_poly.pdbx_strand_id
1 'polypeptide(L)'
;DGRPILKKISMEMNPGEIVGLLGPNGSGKSTLYNIIIGQYMADKGKVVINNKDISEIPIHERTKLGLGYLSQQRSVFNMSVYNNLLGICQLSIKNAEEQRRVTEKLLDEFNLQHLRTLNSNVLSGGEVRRLMMARIMINKPKVILLDEPMAALDPIVVQDIQKYILKIQSYGCSILITDHQVRNLFDIVDRAYVLGEQTIIAEGTSRELLKSTKAIEQYFGSQFK
;
A
#
# COMPACT_ATOMS: atom_id res chain seq x y z
N ASP A 1 -14.42 19.43 -20.35
CA ASP A 1 -15.30 18.26 -20.66
C ASP A 1 -14.70 17.02 -20.01
N GLY A 2 -14.90 16.91 -18.67
CA GLY A 2 -14.32 15.81 -17.91
C GLY A 2 -15.17 14.56 -18.03
N ARG A 3 -14.69 13.53 -18.73
CA ARG A 3 -15.26 12.18 -18.56
C ARG A 3 -15.00 11.74 -17.11
N PRO A 4 -16.01 11.27 -16.37
CA PRO A 4 -15.78 10.80 -15.01
C PRO A 4 -14.82 9.60 -15.05
N ILE A 5 -13.80 9.60 -14.16
CA ILE A 5 -12.83 8.51 -14.03
C ILE A 5 -13.37 7.45 -13.07
N LEU A 6 -14.07 7.88 -12.04
CA LEU A 6 -14.72 7.02 -11.04
C LEU A 6 -16.18 7.42 -10.88
N LYS A 7 -17.07 6.43 -10.73
CA LYS A 7 -18.50 6.65 -10.54
C LYS A 7 -19.01 5.85 -9.36
N LYS A 8 -19.54 6.54 -8.33
CA LYS A 8 -20.20 5.89 -7.17
C LYS A 8 -19.40 4.75 -6.55
N ILE A 9 -18.10 5.00 -6.30
CA ILE A 9 -17.25 4.03 -5.58
C ILE A 9 -17.67 4.06 -4.10
N SER A 10 -17.96 2.88 -3.55
CA SER A 10 -18.14 2.66 -2.12
C SER A 10 -17.28 1.47 -1.71
N MET A 11 -16.37 1.66 -0.78
CA MET A 11 -15.46 0.65 -0.27
C MET A 11 -15.28 0.85 1.24
N GLU A 12 -15.09 -0.24 1.95
CA GLU A 12 -14.77 -0.22 3.36
C GLU A 12 -13.68 -1.23 3.69
N MET A 13 -12.99 -1.03 4.79
CA MET A 13 -11.99 -1.96 5.33
C MET A 13 -12.17 -2.06 6.83
N ASN A 14 -12.11 -3.28 7.36
CA ASN A 14 -12.10 -3.52 8.80
C ASN A 14 -10.71 -3.29 9.40
N PRO A 15 -10.60 -2.98 10.69
CA PRO A 15 -9.31 -2.89 11.37
C PRO A 15 -8.50 -4.19 11.23
N GLY A 16 -7.24 -4.07 10.79
CA GLY A 16 -6.33 -5.21 10.62
C GLY A 16 -6.62 -6.08 9.38
N GLU A 17 -7.46 -5.63 8.46
CA GLU A 17 -7.81 -6.35 7.24
C GLU A 17 -6.85 -6.00 6.10
N ILE A 18 -6.48 -7.00 5.27
CA ILE A 18 -5.81 -6.78 3.99
C ILE A 18 -6.85 -6.87 2.88
N VAL A 19 -7.09 -5.77 2.20
CA VAL A 19 -8.06 -5.65 1.11
C VAL A 19 -7.33 -5.43 -0.21
N GLY A 20 -7.61 -6.28 -1.20
CA GLY A 20 -7.12 -6.11 -2.56
C GLY A 20 -7.97 -5.11 -3.36
N LEU A 21 -7.35 -4.29 -4.19
CA LEU A 21 -8.02 -3.50 -5.22
C LEU A 21 -7.54 -3.96 -6.59
N LEU A 22 -8.37 -4.71 -7.27
CA LEU A 22 -8.13 -5.32 -8.58
C LEU A 22 -8.81 -4.53 -9.68
N GLY A 23 -8.39 -4.73 -10.91
CA GLY A 23 -9.03 -4.16 -12.09
C GLY A 23 -8.04 -3.92 -13.23
N PRO A 24 -8.51 -3.80 -14.46
CA PRO A 24 -7.66 -3.58 -15.63
C PRO A 24 -6.91 -2.26 -15.56
N ASN A 25 -5.90 -2.11 -16.42
CA ASN A 25 -5.22 -0.83 -16.59
C ASN A 25 -6.21 0.25 -17.04
N GLY A 26 -6.11 1.45 -16.47
CA GLY A 26 -7.03 2.54 -16.78
C GLY A 26 -8.40 2.47 -16.07
N SER A 27 -8.66 1.47 -15.24
CA SER A 27 -9.94 1.38 -14.50
C SER A 27 -10.14 2.46 -13.43
N GLY A 28 -9.07 3.19 -13.05
CA GLY A 28 -9.12 4.26 -12.06
C GLY A 28 -8.50 3.91 -10.70
N LYS A 29 -7.80 2.77 -10.53
CA LYS A 29 -7.14 2.38 -9.28
C LYS A 29 -6.22 3.47 -8.73
N SER A 30 -5.29 3.97 -9.56
CA SER A 30 -4.37 5.03 -9.15
C SER A 30 -5.09 6.34 -8.84
N THR A 31 -6.18 6.66 -9.55
CA THR A 31 -7.02 7.82 -9.23
C THR A 31 -7.67 7.68 -7.86
N LEU A 32 -8.19 6.49 -7.55
CA LEU A 32 -8.78 6.21 -6.24
C LEU A 32 -7.72 6.32 -5.13
N TYR A 33 -6.52 5.78 -5.33
CA TYR A 33 -5.39 5.94 -4.40
C TYR A 33 -5.05 7.42 -4.20
N ASN A 34 -4.93 8.19 -5.28
CA ASN A 34 -4.63 9.62 -5.20
C ASN A 34 -5.69 10.42 -4.45
N ILE A 35 -6.96 10.03 -4.53
CA ILE A 35 -8.04 10.61 -3.73
C ILE A 35 -7.88 10.22 -2.24
N ILE A 36 -7.62 8.94 -1.95
CA ILE A 36 -7.46 8.47 -0.56
C ILE A 36 -6.24 9.11 0.11
N ILE A 37 -5.11 9.26 -0.60
CA ILE A 37 -3.91 9.92 -0.04
C ILE A 37 -4.03 11.44 0.03
N GLY A 38 -5.01 12.04 -0.67
CA GLY A 38 -5.23 13.48 -0.69
C GLY A 38 -4.41 14.26 -1.70
N GLN A 39 -3.92 13.58 -2.75
CA GLN A 39 -3.28 14.23 -3.89
C GLN A 39 -4.31 14.82 -4.86
N TYR A 40 -5.47 14.18 -4.98
CA TYR A 40 -6.62 14.69 -5.72
C TYR A 40 -7.82 14.84 -4.77
N MET A 41 -8.65 15.84 -5.03
CA MET A 41 -9.95 15.96 -4.39
C MET A 41 -11.01 15.23 -5.22
N ALA A 42 -11.93 14.56 -4.55
CA ALA A 42 -13.10 14.00 -5.21
C ALA A 42 -14.13 15.10 -5.48
N ASP A 43 -14.77 15.06 -6.65
CA ASP A 43 -15.87 16.00 -6.94
C ASP A 43 -17.07 15.80 -6.01
N LYS A 44 -17.30 14.55 -5.58
CA LYS A 44 -18.39 14.16 -4.65
C LYS A 44 -17.97 12.94 -3.83
N GLY A 45 -18.56 12.79 -2.66
CA GLY A 45 -18.29 11.68 -1.75
C GLY A 45 -17.34 12.09 -0.64
N LYS A 46 -16.87 11.10 0.12
CA LYS A 46 -15.98 11.35 1.26
C LYS A 46 -15.01 10.17 1.48
N VAL A 47 -13.88 10.48 2.08
CA VAL A 47 -12.91 9.52 2.59
C VAL A 47 -12.93 9.60 4.11
N VAL A 48 -13.16 8.46 4.78
CA VAL A 48 -13.26 8.38 6.24
C VAL A 48 -12.22 7.41 6.77
N ILE A 49 -11.42 7.82 7.75
CA ILE A 49 -10.49 6.96 8.50
C ILE A 49 -10.79 7.10 9.99
N ASN A 50 -11.04 5.98 10.67
CA ASN A 50 -11.36 5.96 12.10
C ASN A 50 -12.51 6.93 12.47
N ASN A 51 -13.61 6.90 11.73
CA ASN A 51 -14.79 7.76 11.86
C ASN A 51 -14.50 9.27 11.64
N LYS A 52 -13.33 9.63 11.17
CA LYS A 52 -12.99 11.02 10.84
C LYS A 52 -13.01 11.21 9.33
N ASP A 53 -13.80 12.17 8.85
CA ASP A 53 -13.76 12.59 7.45
C ASP A 53 -12.42 13.32 7.18
N ILE A 54 -11.70 12.83 6.19
CA ILE A 54 -10.39 13.36 5.78
C ILE A 54 -10.41 13.91 4.36
N SER A 55 -11.58 14.04 3.74
CA SER A 55 -11.71 14.39 2.32
C SER A 55 -10.97 15.68 1.95
N GLU A 56 -11.05 16.70 2.79
CA GLU A 56 -10.41 18.00 2.58
C GLU A 56 -9.04 18.14 3.26
N ILE A 57 -8.58 17.10 3.97
CA ILE A 57 -7.30 17.12 4.67
C ILE A 57 -6.15 16.91 3.68
N PRO A 58 -5.12 17.77 3.65
CA PRO A 58 -3.99 17.63 2.73
C PRO A 58 -3.12 16.42 3.08
N ILE A 59 -2.40 15.89 2.10
CA ILE A 59 -1.61 14.65 2.20
C ILE A 59 -0.69 14.58 3.43
N HIS A 60 0.03 15.64 3.75
CA HIS A 60 0.97 15.66 4.87
C HIS A 60 0.29 15.58 6.25
N GLU A 61 -0.97 16.00 6.35
CA GLU A 61 -1.76 15.86 7.58
C GLU A 61 -2.43 14.50 7.66
N ARG A 62 -2.83 13.87 6.53
CA ARG A 62 -3.34 12.50 6.52
C ARG A 62 -2.34 11.50 7.08
N THR A 63 -1.05 11.71 6.84
CA THR A 63 0.00 10.88 7.43
C THR A 63 0.01 10.97 8.96
N LYS A 64 -0.21 12.17 9.54
CA LYS A 64 -0.34 12.35 11.00
C LYS A 64 -1.58 11.69 11.59
N LEU A 65 -2.61 11.47 10.75
CA LEU A 65 -3.83 10.75 11.13
C LEU A 65 -3.70 9.22 11.02
N GLY A 66 -2.53 8.73 10.63
CA GLY A 66 -2.22 7.32 10.54
C GLY A 66 -2.39 6.70 9.16
N LEU A 67 -2.38 7.50 8.09
CA LEU A 67 -2.35 6.99 6.72
C LEU A 67 -0.92 6.84 6.23
N GLY A 68 -0.51 5.62 5.85
CA GLY A 68 0.74 5.33 5.17
C GLY A 68 0.51 5.10 3.67
N TYR A 69 1.50 5.42 2.85
CA TYR A 69 1.46 5.15 1.42
C TYR A 69 2.80 4.68 0.87
N LEU A 70 2.79 3.56 0.19
CA LEU A 70 3.91 3.05 -0.59
C LEU A 70 3.56 3.17 -2.06
N SER A 71 4.23 4.10 -2.75
CA SER A 71 4.06 4.32 -4.18
C SER A 71 4.73 3.22 -5.01
N GLN A 72 4.23 2.99 -6.21
CA GLN A 72 4.85 2.12 -7.20
C GLN A 72 6.29 2.55 -7.51
N GLN A 73 6.53 3.86 -7.60
CA GLN A 73 7.85 4.41 -7.90
C GLN A 73 8.79 4.32 -6.70
N ARG A 74 10.07 4.13 -6.99
CA ARG A 74 11.14 4.17 -6.00
C ARG A 74 11.19 5.55 -5.34
N SER A 75 10.92 5.62 -4.04
CA SER A 75 10.88 6.86 -3.27
C SER A 75 11.83 6.80 -2.06
N VAL A 76 13.11 6.56 -2.32
CA VAL A 76 14.18 6.56 -1.31
C VAL A 76 15.14 7.73 -1.55
N PHE A 77 15.71 8.27 -0.48
CA PHE A 77 16.71 9.34 -0.57
C PHE A 77 18.07 8.78 -0.96
N ASN A 78 18.83 9.51 -1.77
CA ASN A 78 20.20 9.17 -2.16
C ASN A 78 21.16 9.30 -0.96
N MET A 79 21.05 8.40 -0.02
CA MET A 79 21.85 8.32 1.20
C MET A 79 21.88 6.87 1.72
N SER A 80 22.62 6.60 2.79
CA SER A 80 22.67 5.26 3.37
C SER A 80 21.30 4.76 3.80
N VAL A 81 21.11 3.44 3.88
CA VAL A 81 19.90 2.80 4.40
C VAL A 81 19.57 3.32 5.81
N TYR A 82 20.60 3.39 6.67
CA TYR A 82 20.47 3.95 8.03
C TYR A 82 19.92 5.38 8.01
N ASN A 83 20.52 6.26 7.20
CA ASN A 83 20.10 7.65 7.12
C ASN A 83 18.72 7.82 6.47
N ASN A 84 18.31 6.93 5.58
CA ASN A 84 16.94 6.91 5.05
C ASN A 84 15.88 6.69 6.14
N LEU A 85 16.18 5.87 7.15
CA LEU A 85 15.28 5.65 8.29
C LEU A 85 15.44 6.78 9.33
N LEU A 86 16.67 7.10 9.73
CA LEU A 86 16.94 8.12 10.74
C LEU A 86 16.35 9.48 10.34
N GLY A 87 16.48 9.88 9.07
CA GLY A 87 15.95 11.16 8.59
C GLY A 87 14.42 11.26 8.75
N ILE A 88 13.68 10.19 8.54
CA ILE A 88 12.22 10.17 8.80
C ILE A 88 11.95 10.17 10.32
N CYS A 89 12.75 9.43 11.11
CA CYS A 89 12.62 9.47 12.58
C CYS A 89 12.81 10.90 13.12
N GLN A 90 13.76 11.66 12.58
CA GLN A 90 14.02 13.06 13.00
C GLN A 90 12.83 13.98 12.73
N LEU A 91 12.05 13.73 11.66
CA LEU A 91 10.84 14.50 11.36
C LEU A 91 9.66 14.15 12.28
N SER A 92 9.62 12.93 12.82
CA SER A 92 8.45 12.39 13.52
C SER A 92 8.66 12.26 15.04
N ILE A 93 9.90 12.14 15.50
CA ILE A 93 10.25 11.82 16.88
C ILE A 93 11.18 12.91 17.41
N LYS A 94 10.84 13.52 18.57
CA LYS A 94 11.63 14.61 19.15
C LYS A 94 12.91 14.15 19.87
N ASN A 95 12.87 12.98 20.50
CA ASN A 95 13.97 12.46 21.31
C ASN A 95 15.01 11.74 20.44
N ALA A 96 16.27 12.17 20.47
CA ALA A 96 17.35 11.62 19.65
C ALA A 96 17.70 10.16 19.97
N GLU A 97 17.59 9.74 21.23
CA GLU A 97 17.82 8.36 21.62
C GLU A 97 16.70 7.44 21.08
N GLU A 98 15.46 7.89 21.18
CA GLU A 98 14.31 7.19 20.60
C GLU A 98 14.40 7.11 19.08
N GLN A 99 14.86 8.16 18.38
CA GLN A 99 15.12 8.12 16.93
C GLN A 99 16.07 6.98 16.57
N ARG A 100 17.19 6.87 17.29
CA ARG A 100 18.18 5.80 17.06
C ARG A 100 17.57 4.42 17.37
N ARG A 101 16.88 4.28 18.49
CA ARG A 101 16.23 3.04 18.90
C ARG A 101 15.22 2.54 17.87
N VAL A 102 14.38 3.43 17.35
CA VAL A 102 13.39 3.09 16.31
C VAL A 102 14.10 2.74 15.00
N THR A 103 15.15 3.46 14.62
CA THR A 103 15.94 3.16 13.43
C THR A 103 16.57 1.78 13.51
N GLU A 104 17.24 1.42 14.60
CA GLU A 104 17.86 0.10 14.78
C GLU A 104 16.79 -1.01 14.76
N LYS A 105 15.69 -0.82 15.47
CA LYS A 105 14.57 -1.76 15.49
C LYS A 105 14.05 -2.05 14.06
N LEU A 106 13.84 -1.03 13.24
CA LEU A 106 13.34 -1.18 11.88
C LEU A 106 14.36 -1.81 10.93
N LEU A 107 15.65 -1.52 11.12
CA LEU A 107 16.71 -2.22 10.38
C LEU A 107 16.66 -3.73 10.61
N ASP A 108 16.48 -4.15 11.86
CA ASP A 108 16.37 -5.56 12.21
C ASP A 108 15.06 -6.16 11.71
N GLU A 109 13.92 -5.50 11.96
CA GLU A 109 12.60 -6.01 11.60
C GLU A 109 12.40 -6.22 10.10
N PHE A 110 13.04 -5.40 9.27
CA PHE A 110 12.97 -5.48 7.81
C PHE A 110 14.20 -6.12 7.16
N ASN A 111 15.06 -6.76 7.96
CA ASN A 111 16.30 -7.41 7.51
C ASN A 111 17.16 -6.49 6.65
N LEU A 112 17.45 -5.28 7.16
CA LEU A 112 18.23 -4.23 6.49
C LEU A 112 19.56 -3.94 7.20
N GLN A 113 19.85 -4.60 8.33
CA GLN A 113 21.00 -4.30 9.19
C GLN A 113 22.34 -4.49 8.44
N HIS A 114 22.45 -5.53 7.63
CA HIS A 114 23.64 -5.81 6.81
C HIS A 114 23.87 -4.81 5.67
N LEU A 115 22.83 -4.00 5.35
CA LEU A 115 22.87 -2.97 4.31
C LEU A 115 22.97 -1.55 4.88
N ARG A 116 23.06 -1.40 6.21
CA ARG A 116 22.89 -0.12 6.92
C ARG A 116 23.74 1.04 6.39
N THR A 117 24.99 0.74 5.97
CA THR A 117 25.95 1.73 5.47
C THR A 117 25.89 1.93 3.96
N LEU A 118 25.23 1.02 3.24
CA LEU A 118 25.13 1.10 1.78
C LEU A 118 24.23 2.25 1.36
N ASN A 119 24.61 2.92 0.27
CA ASN A 119 23.75 3.91 -0.35
C ASN A 119 22.52 3.22 -0.97
N SER A 120 21.34 3.82 -0.78
CA SER A 120 20.10 3.25 -1.29
C SER A 120 20.09 3.02 -2.80
N ASN A 121 20.90 3.75 -3.57
CA ASN A 121 20.97 3.63 -5.03
C ASN A 121 21.49 2.29 -5.52
N VAL A 122 22.28 1.57 -4.69
CA VAL A 122 22.83 0.25 -5.05
C VAL A 122 21.97 -0.92 -4.60
N LEU A 123 20.84 -0.65 -3.93
CA LEU A 123 19.93 -1.68 -3.45
C LEU A 123 19.17 -2.35 -4.59
N SER A 124 18.95 -3.64 -4.47
CA SER A 124 18.02 -4.41 -5.30
C SER A 124 16.57 -3.94 -5.14
N GLY A 125 15.69 -4.32 -6.07
CA GLY A 125 14.26 -3.97 -6.00
C GLY A 125 13.58 -4.39 -4.69
N GLY A 126 13.84 -5.61 -4.22
CA GLY A 126 13.29 -6.14 -2.96
C GLY A 126 13.81 -5.39 -1.73
N GLU A 127 15.10 -5.07 -1.68
CA GLU A 127 15.71 -4.30 -0.59
C GLU A 127 15.14 -2.88 -0.53
N VAL A 128 14.92 -2.25 -1.68
CA VAL A 128 14.24 -0.95 -1.76
C VAL A 128 12.82 -1.03 -1.22
N ARG A 129 12.04 -2.05 -1.61
CA ARG A 129 10.67 -2.24 -1.10
C ARG A 129 10.65 -2.42 0.41
N ARG A 130 11.56 -3.22 0.98
CA ARG A 130 11.71 -3.36 2.44
C ARG A 130 12.05 -2.04 3.12
N LEU A 131 12.99 -1.27 2.56
CA LEU A 131 13.35 0.05 3.08
C LEU A 131 12.16 1.03 3.03
N MET A 132 11.41 1.06 1.94
CA MET A 132 10.20 1.90 1.82
C MET A 132 9.13 1.51 2.85
N MET A 133 8.90 0.20 3.06
CA MET A 133 7.97 -0.29 4.08
C MET A 133 8.42 0.09 5.50
N ALA A 134 9.71 -0.11 5.81
CA ALA A 134 10.28 0.28 7.10
C ALA A 134 10.08 1.78 7.38
N ARG A 135 10.27 2.64 6.38
CA ARG A 135 10.06 4.10 6.50
C ARG A 135 8.61 4.46 6.84
N ILE A 136 7.64 3.79 6.23
CA ILE A 136 6.22 4.02 6.53
C ILE A 136 5.89 3.65 7.97
N MET A 137 6.49 2.58 8.50
CA MET A 137 6.24 2.08 9.84
C MET A 137 6.74 3.03 10.96
N ILE A 138 7.64 3.97 10.67
CA ILE A 138 8.10 4.99 11.64
C ILE A 138 6.92 5.77 12.21
N ASN A 139 5.95 6.11 11.40
CA ASN A 139 4.77 6.89 11.80
C ASN A 139 3.64 6.04 12.42
N LYS A 140 3.85 4.74 12.63
CA LYS A 140 2.89 3.80 13.23
C LYS A 140 1.51 3.93 12.56
N PRO A 141 1.42 3.74 11.23
CA PRO A 141 0.18 3.93 10.50
C PRO A 141 -0.89 2.94 10.97
N LYS A 142 -2.15 3.35 10.86
CA LYS A 142 -3.33 2.51 11.08
C LYS A 142 -3.86 1.92 9.77
N VAL A 143 -3.70 2.66 8.69
CA VAL A 143 -4.07 2.26 7.33
C VAL A 143 -2.88 2.49 6.41
N ILE A 144 -2.55 1.52 5.59
CA ILE A 144 -1.48 1.61 4.60
C ILE A 144 -2.03 1.30 3.21
N LEU A 145 -1.73 2.15 2.26
CA LEU A 145 -1.95 1.89 0.85
C LEU A 145 -0.64 1.40 0.23
N LEU A 146 -0.67 0.23 -0.41
CA LEU A 146 0.44 -0.36 -1.14
C LEU A 146 0.12 -0.39 -2.64
N ASP A 147 0.83 0.42 -3.42
CA ASP A 147 0.62 0.51 -4.87
C ASP A 147 1.65 -0.36 -5.58
N GLU A 148 1.22 -1.53 -6.03
CA GLU A 148 2.02 -2.54 -6.73
C GLU A 148 3.35 -2.89 -6.01
N PRO A 149 3.31 -3.29 -4.74
CA PRO A 149 4.53 -3.53 -3.95
C PRO A 149 5.36 -4.71 -4.47
N MET A 150 4.77 -5.62 -5.21
CA MET A 150 5.41 -6.84 -5.72
C MET A 150 5.77 -6.74 -7.22
N ALA A 151 5.46 -5.61 -7.88
CA ALA A 151 5.70 -5.44 -9.31
C ALA A 151 7.19 -5.52 -9.67
N ALA A 152 7.48 -6.21 -10.78
CA ALA A 152 8.84 -6.40 -11.33
C ALA A 152 9.84 -7.03 -10.36
N LEU A 153 9.38 -7.90 -9.46
CA LEU A 153 10.20 -8.68 -8.54
C LEU A 153 10.19 -10.17 -8.93
N ASP A 154 11.29 -10.86 -8.63
CA ASP A 154 11.38 -12.32 -8.79
C ASP A 154 10.46 -13.04 -7.81
N PRO A 155 9.95 -14.25 -8.13
CA PRO A 155 8.99 -14.98 -7.30
C PRO A 155 9.45 -15.20 -5.84
N ILE A 156 10.75 -15.44 -5.61
CA ILE A 156 11.31 -15.61 -4.26
C ILE A 156 11.23 -14.30 -3.48
N VAL A 157 11.55 -13.18 -4.14
CA VAL A 157 11.48 -11.84 -3.53
C VAL A 157 10.03 -11.45 -3.26
N VAL A 158 9.09 -11.81 -4.15
CA VAL A 158 7.64 -11.61 -3.94
C VAL A 158 7.19 -12.26 -2.63
N GLN A 159 7.56 -13.53 -2.39
CA GLN A 159 7.22 -14.23 -1.15
C GLN A 159 7.78 -13.52 0.09
N ASP A 160 8.98 -12.97 -0.01
CA ASP A 160 9.55 -12.19 1.10
C ASP A 160 8.78 -10.88 1.34
N ILE A 161 8.39 -10.17 0.29
CA ILE A 161 7.56 -8.95 0.43
C ILE A 161 6.19 -9.30 1.04
N GLN A 162 5.56 -10.40 0.62
CA GLN A 162 4.31 -10.90 1.21
C GLN A 162 4.46 -11.12 2.73
N LYS A 163 5.56 -11.74 3.20
CA LYS A 163 5.83 -11.93 4.63
C LYS A 163 5.91 -10.58 5.38
N TYR A 164 6.53 -9.56 4.79
CA TYR A 164 6.59 -8.23 5.40
C TYR A 164 5.21 -7.54 5.43
N ILE A 165 4.37 -7.73 4.40
CA ILE A 165 3.00 -7.23 4.39
C ILE A 165 2.18 -7.87 5.51
N LEU A 166 2.23 -9.20 5.65
CA LEU A 166 1.56 -9.93 6.74
C LEU A 166 2.10 -9.52 8.12
N LYS A 167 3.41 -9.28 8.24
CA LYS A 167 4.00 -8.76 9.47
C LYS A 167 3.46 -7.36 9.81
N ILE A 168 3.32 -6.47 8.84
CA ILE A 168 2.73 -5.14 9.05
C ILE A 168 1.26 -5.26 9.50
N GLN A 169 0.48 -6.16 8.89
CA GLN A 169 -0.88 -6.47 9.32
C GLN A 169 -0.92 -6.92 10.78
N SER A 170 0.01 -7.79 11.20
CA SER A 170 0.07 -8.30 12.58
C SER A 170 0.30 -7.22 13.64
N TYR A 171 0.76 -6.03 13.25
CA TYR A 171 0.83 -4.84 14.11
C TYR A 171 -0.51 -4.07 14.19
N GLY A 172 -1.58 -4.62 13.64
CA GLY A 172 -2.92 -4.03 13.65
C GLY A 172 -3.16 -3.00 12.53
N CYS A 173 -2.28 -2.94 11.52
CA CYS A 173 -2.49 -2.07 10.35
C CYS A 173 -3.50 -2.71 9.39
N SER A 174 -4.47 -1.93 8.92
CA SER A 174 -5.29 -2.28 7.76
C SER A 174 -4.53 -1.93 6.47
N ILE A 175 -4.61 -2.78 5.45
CA ILE A 175 -3.82 -2.62 4.24
C ILE A 175 -4.73 -2.65 3.01
N LEU A 176 -4.69 -1.60 2.19
CA LEU A 176 -5.26 -1.61 0.84
C LEU A 176 -4.11 -1.83 -0.15
N ILE A 177 -4.20 -2.87 -0.95
CA ILE A 177 -3.12 -3.27 -1.85
C ILE A 177 -3.60 -3.44 -3.29
N THR A 178 -2.85 -2.89 -4.25
CA THR A 178 -2.99 -3.20 -5.68
C THR A 178 -1.81 -4.03 -6.13
N ASP A 179 -2.04 -4.95 -7.07
CA ASP A 179 -0.97 -5.59 -7.83
C ASP A 179 -1.52 -6.13 -9.16
N HIS A 180 -0.66 -6.25 -10.16
CA HIS A 180 -1.02 -6.84 -11.46
C HIS A 180 -1.06 -8.36 -11.42
N GLN A 181 -0.28 -8.96 -10.53
CA GLN A 181 -0.23 -10.42 -10.38
C GLN A 181 -1.27 -10.88 -9.37
N VAL A 182 -2.49 -11.11 -9.86
CA VAL A 182 -3.65 -11.48 -9.05
C VAL A 182 -3.39 -12.66 -8.12
N ARG A 183 -2.63 -13.68 -8.57
CA ARG A 183 -2.31 -14.86 -7.75
C ARG A 183 -1.53 -14.47 -6.50
N ASN A 184 -0.46 -13.68 -6.66
CA ASN A 184 0.36 -13.22 -5.52
C ASN A 184 -0.46 -12.39 -4.53
N LEU A 185 -1.43 -11.64 -5.04
CA LEU A 185 -2.30 -10.83 -4.21
C LEU A 185 -3.30 -11.71 -3.44
N PHE A 186 -3.88 -12.71 -4.09
CA PHE A 186 -4.83 -13.64 -3.47
C PHE A 186 -4.22 -14.51 -2.36
N ASP A 187 -2.90 -14.67 -2.34
CA ASP A 187 -2.20 -15.41 -1.26
C ASP A 187 -2.22 -14.67 0.08
N ILE A 188 -2.45 -13.35 0.09
CA ILE A 188 -2.31 -12.52 1.29
C ILE A 188 -3.53 -11.67 1.63
N VAL A 189 -4.50 -11.49 0.72
CA VAL A 189 -5.68 -10.67 1.00
C VAL A 189 -6.79 -11.47 1.66
N ASP A 190 -7.50 -10.84 2.58
CA ASP A 190 -8.72 -11.40 3.19
C ASP A 190 -9.88 -11.38 2.19
N ARG A 191 -10.02 -10.27 1.46
CA ARG A 191 -10.96 -10.09 0.36
C ARG A 191 -10.46 -9.01 -0.62
N ALA A 192 -11.16 -8.84 -1.73
CA ALA A 192 -10.80 -7.80 -2.70
C ALA A 192 -12.03 -7.17 -3.34
N TYR A 193 -11.86 -5.95 -3.82
CA TYR A 193 -12.75 -5.25 -4.73
C TYR A 193 -12.20 -5.32 -6.15
N VAL A 194 -13.08 -5.52 -7.11
CA VAL A 194 -12.74 -5.45 -8.54
C VAL A 194 -13.32 -4.17 -9.13
N LEU A 195 -12.44 -3.28 -9.56
CA LEU A 195 -12.79 -2.02 -10.21
C LEU A 195 -12.83 -2.22 -11.73
N GLY A 196 -13.98 -2.03 -12.32
CA GLY A 196 -14.20 -2.10 -13.77
C GLY A 196 -15.22 -1.06 -14.22
N GLU A 197 -15.10 -0.54 -15.42
CA GLU A 197 -16.00 0.48 -15.97
C GLU A 197 -16.28 1.65 -15.02
N GLN A 198 -15.24 2.07 -14.28
CA GLN A 198 -15.27 3.21 -13.35
C GLN A 198 -16.09 2.95 -12.06
N THR A 199 -16.54 1.72 -11.81
CA THR A 199 -17.33 1.31 -10.64
C THR A 199 -16.74 0.05 -9.99
N ILE A 200 -17.19 -0.29 -8.77
CA ILE A 200 -16.95 -1.62 -8.21
C ILE A 200 -17.91 -2.60 -8.88
N ILE A 201 -17.36 -3.59 -9.59
CA ILE A 201 -18.13 -4.59 -10.34
C ILE A 201 -18.31 -5.91 -9.57
N ALA A 202 -17.39 -6.19 -8.63
CA ALA A 202 -17.45 -7.36 -7.75
C ALA A 202 -16.67 -7.08 -6.47
N GLU A 203 -17.05 -7.75 -5.38
CA GLU A 203 -16.31 -7.81 -4.12
C GLU A 203 -16.46 -9.19 -3.49
N GLY A 204 -15.51 -9.58 -2.65
CA GLY A 204 -15.54 -10.84 -1.91
C GLY A 204 -14.17 -11.45 -1.72
N THR A 205 -14.13 -12.64 -1.13
CA THR A 205 -12.92 -13.47 -1.00
C THR A 205 -12.40 -13.91 -2.38
N SER A 206 -11.16 -14.35 -2.44
CA SER A 206 -10.56 -14.88 -3.68
C SER A 206 -11.42 -16.00 -4.30
N ARG A 207 -12.01 -16.88 -3.47
CA ARG A 207 -12.88 -17.97 -3.94
C ARG A 207 -14.19 -17.47 -4.56
N GLU A 208 -14.79 -16.43 -4.00
CA GLU A 208 -16.03 -15.82 -4.48
C GLU A 208 -15.77 -15.07 -5.77
N LEU A 209 -14.68 -14.29 -5.83
CA LEU A 209 -14.32 -13.54 -7.02
C LEU A 209 -14.01 -14.41 -8.22
N LEU A 210 -13.33 -15.55 -8.01
CA LEU A 210 -13.06 -16.54 -9.07
C LEU A 210 -14.31 -17.27 -9.59
N LYS A 211 -15.46 -17.14 -8.90
CA LYS A 211 -16.77 -17.64 -9.36
C LYS A 211 -17.66 -16.53 -9.90
N SER A 212 -17.30 -15.29 -9.74
CA SER A 212 -18.08 -14.13 -10.19
C SER A 212 -18.02 -14.00 -11.72
N THR A 213 -19.14 -14.19 -12.40
CA THR A 213 -19.24 -14.05 -13.87
C THR A 213 -18.73 -12.68 -14.32
N LYS A 214 -19.14 -11.60 -13.65
CA LYS A 214 -18.70 -10.23 -13.97
C LYS A 214 -17.19 -10.05 -13.82
N ALA A 215 -16.59 -10.56 -12.73
CA ALA A 215 -15.17 -10.44 -12.49
C ALA A 215 -14.37 -11.26 -13.53
N ILE A 216 -14.87 -12.44 -13.90
CA ILE A 216 -14.26 -13.29 -14.93
C ILE A 216 -14.32 -12.62 -16.30
N GLU A 217 -15.48 -12.13 -16.72
CA GLU A 217 -15.66 -11.53 -18.04
C GLU A 217 -14.92 -10.20 -18.21
N GLN A 218 -14.88 -9.37 -17.18
CA GLN A 218 -14.33 -8.01 -17.28
C GLN A 218 -12.89 -7.87 -16.81
N TYR A 219 -12.34 -8.86 -16.08
CA TYR A 219 -11.00 -8.73 -15.53
C TYR A 219 -10.15 -10.01 -15.59
N PHE A 220 -10.62 -11.15 -15.05
CA PHE A 220 -9.76 -12.34 -14.95
C PHE A 220 -9.59 -13.07 -16.28
N GLY A 221 -10.59 -13.03 -17.17
CA GLY A 221 -10.60 -13.83 -18.39
C GLY A 221 -10.78 -15.34 -18.13
N SER A 222 -10.88 -16.12 -19.20
CA SER A 222 -11.11 -17.57 -19.13
C SER A 222 -9.92 -18.40 -18.59
N GLN A 223 -8.75 -17.78 -18.43
CA GLN A 223 -7.53 -18.48 -17.99
C GLN A 223 -7.45 -18.69 -16.47
N PHE A 224 -8.39 -18.15 -15.70
CA PHE A 224 -8.47 -18.31 -14.24
C PHE A 224 -9.49 -19.39 -13.81
N LYS A 225 -9.95 -20.22 -14.76
CA LYS A 225 -10.78 -21.40 -14.47
C LYS A 225 -9.95 -22.59 -14.03
#